data_4e1463cacd5d582fe7dc5f8998ac791d
#
_entry.id   4e1463cacd5d582fe7dc5f8998ac791d
#
_cell.length_a   1.000
_cell.length_b   1.000
_cell.length_c   1.000
_cell.angle_alpha   90.00
_cell.angle_beta   90.00
_cell.angle_gamma   90.00
#
_symmetry.space_group_name_H-M   'P 1'
#
loop_
_entity.id
_entity.type
_entity.pdbx_description
1 polymer ?
#
loop_
_entity_poly.entity_id
_entity_poly.type
_entity_poly.pdbx_seq_one_letter_code
_entity_poly.pdbx_strand_id
1 'polypeptide(L)'
;MSLTGCKSLYGTYERPEVKMNGIVRDPVNDEATLEGTNNFGQLPWRSMFTDTYLQAIIEKTLANNPDLLNAALNIDIAEQQLNSAKLAFLPTVALTPQGTISHFGSHVEATKSYTLPITASWEIDLFGKLRNAKKAAQMSMIQMQDYKVAVQTKLICNVANLYYTLL
;
A
#
# COMPACT_ATOMS: atom_id res chain seq x y z
N MET A 1 9.48 39.98 17.73
CA MET A 1 10.22 38.75 17.44
C MET A 1 9.43 37.95 16.42
N SER A 2 9.86 38.01 15.15
CA SER A 2 9.22 37.28 14.07
C SER A 2 9.70 35.81 14.12
N LEU A 3 8.81 34.90 14.45
CA LEU A 3 9.02 33.47 14.28
C LEU A 3 9.04 33.16 12.78
N THR A 4 10.21 33.21 12.17
CA THR A 4 10.41 32.61 10.85
C THR A 4 10.26 31.11 11.01
N GLY A 5 9.08 30.60 10.68
CA GLY A 5 8.81 29.16 10.67
C GLY A 5 9.85 28.46 9.80
N CYS A 6 10.50 27.44 10.37
CA CYS A 6 11.38 26.56 9.60
C CYS A 6 10.56 25.94 8.48
N LYS A 7 10.72 26.47 7.26
CA LYS A 7 10.37 25.74 6.04
C LYS A 7 11.07 24.39 6.14
N SER A 8 10.32 23.30 5.96
CA SER A 8 10.85 21.93 6.00
C SER A 8 12.26 21.92 5.37
N LEU A 9 13.26 21.44 6.13
CA LEU A 9 14.67 21.34 5.69
C LEU A 9 14.81 20.49 4.40
N TYR A 10 13.79 19.76 4.05
CA TYR A 10 13.68 18.95 2.84
C TYR A 10 12.55 19.54 1.98
N GLY A 11 12.89 19.98 0.76
CA GLY A 11 11.91 20.43 -0.23
C GLY A 11 10.86 19.34 -0.52
N THR A 12 9.74 19.74 -1.10
CA THR A 12 8.75 18.79 -1.60
C THR A 12 9.42 17.92 -2.67
N TYR A 13 9.35 16.59 -2.50
CA TYR A 13 9.85 15.68 -3.53
C TYR A 13 9.05 15.90 -4.82
N GLU A 14 9.74 16.30 -5.87
CA GLU A 14 9.24 16.31 -7.23
C GLU A 14 9.90 15.16 -7.99
N ARG A 15 9.09 14.38 -8.68
CA ARG A 15 9.60 13.29 -9.51
C ARG A 15 10.45 13.89 -10.63
N PRO A 16 11.73 13.51 -10.76
CA PRO A 16 12.55 14.00 -11.86
C PRO A 16 11.94 13.58 -13.20
N GLU A 17 11.84 14.51 -14.15
CA GLU A 17 11.46 14.18 -15.52
C GLU A 17 12.60 13.36 -16.16
N VAL A 18 12.38 12.09 -16.31
CA VAL A 18 13.29 11.22 -17.05
C VAL A 18 12.98 11.39 -18.54
N LYS A 19 13.82 12.13 -19.25
CA LYS A 19 13.74 12.21 -20.71
C LYS A 19 14.19 10.86 -21.29
N MET A 20 13.23 10.05 -21.69
CA MET A 20 13.50 8.73 -22.31
C MET A 20 13.82 8.81 -23.80
N ASN A 21 13.83 9.99 -24.39
CA ASN A 21 14.10 10.19 -25.81
C ASN A 21 15.54 9.71 -26.13
N GLY A 22 15.66 8.71 -26.98
CA GLY A 22 16.95 8.17 -27.44
C GLY A 22 17.58 7.08 -26.56
N ILE A 23 16.93 6.65 -25.47
CA ILE A 23 17.40 5.52 -24.67
C ILE A 23 16.93 4.18 -25.27
N VAL A 24 15.79 4.17 -25.94
CA VAL A 24 15.25 3.00 -26.65
C VAL A 24 15.62 3.12 -28.12
N ARG A 25 16.10 2.03 -28.70
CA ARG A 25 16.68 1.96 -30.05
C ARG A 25 15.66 2.17 -31.20
N ASP A 26 14.40 2.30 -30.89
CA ASP A 26 13.37 2.57 -31.89
C ASP A 26 13.43 4.06 -32.31
N PRO A 27 13.66 4.37 -33.59
CA PRO A 27 13.56 5.73 -34.07
C PRO A 27 12.11 6.18 -33.92
N VAL A 28 11.83 6.98 -32.91
CA VAL A 28 10.57 7.69 -32.83
C VAL A 28 10.63 8.78 -33.90
N ASN A 29 10.23 8.42 -35.10
CA ASN A 29 9.89 9.40 -36.10
C ASN A 29 8.52 9.96 -35.71
N ASP A 30 8.50 11.25 -35.47
CA ASP A 30 7.37 12.15 -35.40
C ASP A 30 6.58 12.26 -34.09
N GLU A 31 6.60 13.49 -33.60
CA GLU A 31 5.80 14.02 -32.50
C GLU A 31 4.26 13.88 -32.70
N ALA A 32 3.82 13.27 -33.76
CA ALA A 32 2.39 13.15 -34.12
C ALA A 32 1.71 11.86 -33.70
N THR A 33 2.39 10.90 -33.04
CA THR A 33 1.84 9.57 -32.78
C THR A 33 1.69 9.20 -31.30
N LEU A 34 1.82 10.13 -30.37
CA LEU A 34 1.60 9.84 -28.94
C LEU A 34 0.11 9.79 -28.54
N GLU A 35 -0.80 10.21 -29.43
CA GLU A 35 -2.25 10.11 -29.22
C GLU A 35 -2.84 8.86 -29.88
N GLY A 36 -2.32 7.70 -29.67
CA GLY A 36 -2.93 6.50 -30.24
C GLY A 36 -2.09 5.24 -30.25
N THR A 37 -0.91 5.24 -29.68
CA THR A 37 -0.18 3.99 -29.49
C THR A 37 -0.90 3.18 -28.42
N ASN A 38 -1.76 2.26 -28.87
CA ASN A 38 -2.25 1.15 -28.06
C ASN A 38 -1.00 0.42 -27.52
N ASN A 39 -0.52 0.85 -26.36
CA ASN A 39 0.57 0.17 -25.69
C ASN A 39 0.11 -1.27 -25.44
N PHE A 40 0.82 -2.26 -26.03
CA PHE A 40 0.48 -3.68 -25.88
C PHE A 40 0.23 -4.07 -24.43
N GLY A 41 0.92 -3.43 -23.47
CA GLY A 41 0.72 -3.65 -22.05
C GLY A 41 -0.64 -3.17 -21.50
N GLN A 42 -1.38 -2.35 -22.25
CA GLN A 42 -2.72 -1.88 -21.87
C GLN A 42 -3.86 -2.64 -22.56
N LEU A 43 -3.54 -3.49 -23.53
CA LEU A 43 -4.54 -4.31 -24.20
C LEU A 43 -5.10 -5.36 -23.24
N PRO A 44 -6.44 -5.57 -23.22
CA PRO A 44 -7.03 -6.67 -22.48
C PRO A 44 -6.45 -8.00 -22.98
N TRP A 45 -5.96 -8.84 -22.10
CA TRP A 45 -5.36 -10.13 -22.45
C TRP A 45 -6.28 -11.02 -23.30
N ARG A 46 -7.62 -10.87 -23.15
CA ARG A 46 -8.62 -11.57 -23.98
C ARG A 46 -8.57 -11.17 -25.46
N SER A 47 -8.15 -9.95 -25.78
CA SER A 47 -7.98 -9.53 -27.18
C SER A 47 -6.66 -10.03 -27.78
N MET A 48 -5.67 -10.37 -26.94
CA MET A 48 -4.38 -10.91 -27.36
C MET A 48 -4.44 -12.42 -27.63
N PHE A 49 -5.21 -13.17 -26.85
CA PHE A 49 -5.37 -14.61 -26.98
C PHE A 49 -6.77 -14.93 -27.49
N THR A 50 -6.88 -15.39 -28.76
CA THR A 50 -8.17 -15.68 -29.41
C THR A 50 -8.65 -17.11 -29.17
N ASP A 51 -7.79 -18.01 -28.70
CA ASP A 51 -8.12 -19.39 -28.39
C ASP A 51 -9.02 -19.47 -27.14
N THR A 52 -10.21 -20.03 -27.30
CA THR A 52 -11.22 -20.16 -26.25
C THR A 52 -10.80 -21.12 -25.14
N TYR A 53 -10.04 -22.19 -25.47
CA TYR A 53 -9.52 -23.14 -24.48
C TYR A 53 -8.47 -22.46 -23.60
N LEU A 54 -7.54 -21.73 -24.22
CA LEU A 54 -6.54 -20.96 -23.48
C LEU A 54 -7.20 -19.91 -22.57
N GLN A 55 -8.19 -19.18 -23.07
CA GLN A 55 -8.93 -18.21 -22.27
C GLN A 55 -9.58 -18.85 -21.04
N ALA A 56 -10.23 -20.02 -21.20
CA ALA A 56 -10.86 -20.72 -20.09
C ALA A 56 -9.82 -21.19 -19.03
N ILE A 57 -8.64 -21.63 -19.46
CA ILE A 57 -7.56 -22.05 -18.55
C ILE A 57 -7.02 -20.82 -17.79
N ILE A 58 -6.80 -19.70 -18.48
CA ILE A 58 -6.35 -18.44 -17.84
C ILE A 58 -7.37 -18.00 -16.80
N GLU A 59 -8.66 -17.96 -17.12
CA GLU A 59 -9.72 -17.57 -16.19
C GLU A 59 -9.74 -18.46 -14.94
N LYS A 60 -9.68 -19.77 -15.14
CA LYS A 60 -9.64 -20.73 -14.03
C LYS A 60 -8.39 -20.55 -13.16
N THR A 61 -7.25 -20.25 -13.77
CA THR A 61 -6.00 -19.98 -13.04
C THR A 61 -6.11 -18.70 -12.24
N LEU A 62 -6.58 -17.60 -12.84
CA LEU A 62 -6.74 -16.31 -12.14
C LEU A 62 -7.75 -16.40 -10.98
N ALA A 63 -8.80 -17.21 -11.11
CA ALA A 63 -9.80 -17.38 -10.07
C ALA A 63 -9.31 -18.20 -8.87
N ASN A 64 -8.36 -19.12 -9.07
CA ASN A 64 -7.95 -20.09 -8.05
C ASN A 64 -6.49 -19.97 -7.62
N ASN A 65 -5.74 -19.03 -8.14
CA ASN A 65 -4.31 -18.92 -7.83
C ASN A 65 -4.08 -18.27 -6.45
N PRO A 66 -3.37 -18.93 -5.53
CA PRO A 66 -3.10 -18.41 -4.20
C PRO A 66 -2.20 -17.17 -4.20
N ASP A 67 -1.27 -17.02 -5.17
CA ASP A 67 -0.39 -15.86 -5.23
C ASP A 67 -1.18 -14.59 -5.57
N LEU A 68 -2.18 -14.69 -6.46
CA LEU A 68 -3.06 -13.58 -6.80
C LEU A 68 -3.97 -13.21 -5.62
N LEU A 69 -4.44 -14.21 -4.86
CA LEU A 69 -5.21 -13.98 -3.64
C LEU A 69 -4.34 -13.28 -2.58
N ASN A 70 -3.12 -13.75 -2.37
CA ASN A 70 -2.16 -13.11 -1.45
C ASN A 70 -1.85 -11.67 -1.87
N ALA A 71 -1.69 -11.41 -3.18
CA ALA A 71 -1.50 -10.05 -3.68
C ALA A 71 -2.71 -9.15 -3.40
N ALA A 72 -3.94 -9.69 -3.48
CA ALA A 72 -5.15 -8.96 -3.11
C ALA A 72 -5.20 -8.64 -1.61
N LEU A 73 -4.91 -9.62 -0.74
CA LEU A 73 -4.85 -9.43 0.70
C LEU A 73 -3.78 -8.40 1.13
N ASN A 74 -2.66 -8.34 0.41
CA ASN A 74 -1.63 -7.31 0.66
C ASN A 74 -2.13 -5.89 0.37
N ILE A 75 -3.05 -5.71 -0.57
CA ILE A 75 -3.71 -4.41 -0.79
C ILE A 75 -4.58 -4.07 0.42
N ASP A 76 -5.36 -5.02 0.93
CA ASP A 76 -6.21 -4.80 2.11
C ASP A 76 -5.37 -4.44 3.35
N ILE A 77 -4.23 -5.09 3.54
CA ILE A 77 -3.27 -4.76 4.60
C ILE A 77 -2.74 -3.33 4.44
N ALA A 78 -2.32 -2.95 3.23
CA ALA A 78 -1.82 -1.61 2.96
C ALA A 78 -2.90 -0.53 3.14
N GLU A 79 -4.16 -0.84 2.82
CA GLU A 79 -5.30 0.04 3.08
C GLU A 79 -5.51 0.26 4.59
N GLN A 80 -5.44 -0.80 5.40
CA GLN A 80 -5.55 -0.67 6.86
C GLN A 80 -4.37 0.12 7.45
N GLN A 81 -3.16 -0.03 6.90
CA GLN A 81 -2.01 0.80 7.30
C GLN A 81 -2.23 2.28 6.96
N LEU A 82 -2.81 2.58 5.78
CA LEU A 82 -3.20 3.94 5.42
C LEU A 82 -4.27 4.49 6.36
N ASN A 83 -5.27 3.69 6.73
CA ASN A 83 -6.32 4.08 7.67
C ASN A 83 -5.72 4.35 9.07
N SER A 84 -4.79 3.52 9.53
CA SER A 84 -4.05 3.76 10.78
C SER A 84 -3.27 5.09 10.73
N ALA A 85 -2.59 5.37 9.62
CA ALA A 85 -1.87 6.64 9.43
C ALA A 85 -2.81 7.87 9.39
N LYS A 86 -4.05 7.70 8.90
CA LYS A 86 -5.08 8.76 8.96
C LYS A 86 -5.57 8.98 10.39
N LEU A 87 -5.77 7.89 11.16
CA LEU A 87 -6.24 7.95 12.55
C LEU A 87 -5.18 8.54 13.50
N ALA A 88 -3.90 8.49 13.15
CA ALA A 88 -2.81 9.10 13.93
C ALA A 88 -2.93 10.63 14.09
N PHE A 89 -3.79 11.30 13.30
CA PHE A 89 -4.10 12.72 13.48
C PHE A 89 -5.12 12.99 14.58
N LEU A 90 -5.81 11.96 15.07
CA LEU A 90 -6.81 12.08 16.12
C LEU A 90 -6.18 11.87 17.49
N PRO A 91 -6.75 12.49 18.55
CA PRO A 91 -6.31 12.19 19.92
C PRO A 91 -6.63 10.75 20.29
N THR A 92 -5.71 10.11 21.00
CA THR A 92 -5.93 8.79 21.60
C THR A 92 -6.42 8.94 23.01
N VAL A 93 -7.47 8.20 23.36
CA VAL A 93 -8.01 8.15 24.72
C VAL A 93 -7.83 6.72 25.24
N ALA A 94 -7.17 6.58 26.36
CA ALA A 94 -6.97 5.29 27.02
C ALA A 94 -7.61 5.29 28.40
N LEU A 95 -8.30 4.21 28.71
CA LEU A 95 -8.87 3.89 30.03
C LEU A 95 -8.14 2.66 30.55
N THR A 96 -7.40 2.81 31.64
CA THR A 96 -6.56 1.73 32.17
C THR A 96 -6.95 1.43 33.64
N PRO A 97 -8.01 0.63 33.88
CA PRO A 97 -8.41 0.25 35.21
C PRO A 97 -7.29 -0.57 35.87
N GLN A 98 -6.95 -0.21 37.11
CA GLN A 98 -5.94 -0.90 37.91
C GLN A 98 -6.51 -1.22 39.30
N GLY A 99 -6.24 -2.46 39.75
CA GLY A 99 -6.55 -2.89 41.10
C GLY A 99 -5.31 -3.47 41.77
N THR A 100 -4.99 -2.97 42.95
CA THR A 100 -3.89 -3.50 43.77
C THR A 100 -4.42 -4.00 45.10
N ILE A 101 -4.05 -5.23 45.45
CA ILE A 101 -4.32 -5.81 46.76
C ILE A 101 -2.96 -6.07 47.41
N SER A 102 -2.70 -5.37 48.51
CA SER A 102 -1.47 -5.53 49.28
C SER A 102 -1.78 -6.14 50.63
N HIS A 103 -1.11 -7.24 50.95
CA HIS A 103 -1.20 -7.92 52.23
C HIS A 103 0.20 -8.00 52.84
N PHE A 104 0.37 -7.41 54.03
CA PHE A 104 1.66 -7.39 54.72
C PHE A 104 1.53 -8.10 56.08
N GLY A 105 1.96 -9.37 56.14
CA GLY A 105 1.99 -10.16 57.38
C GLY A 105 0.63 -10.74 57.78
N SER A 106 0.66 -11.67 58.79
CA SER A 106 -0.50 -12.47 59.20
C SER A 106 -1.53 -11.72 60.07
N HIS A 107 -1.24 -10.48 60.47
CA HIS A 107 -2.10 -9.71 61.39
C HIS A 107 -2.52 -8.32 60.84
N VAL A 108 -2.26 -8.05 59.56
CA VAL A 108 -2.62 -6.77 58.93
C VAL A 108 -3.69 -7.01 57.90
N GLU A 109 -4.76 -6.24 57.92
CA GLU A 109 -5.82 -6.32 56.94
C GLU A 109 -5.29 -5.97 55.54
N ALA A 110 -5.78 -6.67 54.53
CA ALA A 110 -5.40 -6.44 53.14
C ALA A 110 -5.88 -5.06 52.67
N THR A 111 -4.96 -4.22 52.24
CA THR A 111 -5.30 -2.92 51.65
C THR A 111 -5.67 -3.15 50.18
N LYS A 112 -6.87 -2.72 49.83
CA LYS A 112 -7.40 -2.77 48.43
C LYS A 112 -7.43 -1.36 47.87
N SER A 113 -6.79 -1.13 46.76
CA SER A 113 -6.82 0.13 46.01
C SER A 113 -7.31 -0.11 44.60
N TYR A 114 -8.29 0.66 44.17
CA TYR A 114 -8.80 0.63 42.79
C TYR A 114 -8.64 2.03 42.19
N THR A 115 -7.98 2.10 41.01
CA THR A 115 -7.81 3.35 40.29
C THR A 115 -8.34 3.18 38.86
N LEU A 116 -8.98 4.23 38.36
CA LEU A 116 -9.54 4.27 37.00
C LEU A 116 -9.01 5.50 36.28
N PRO A 117 -7.72 5.51 35.87
CA PRO A 117 -7.15 6.65 35.17
C PRO A 117 -7.68 6.70 33.72
N ILE A 118 -8.08 7.91 33.31
CA ILE A 118 -8.40 8.25 31.92
C ILE A 118 -7.27 9.15 31.42
N THR A 119 -6.60 8.76 30.39
CA THR A 119 -5.55 9.54 29.74
C THR A 119 -5.93 9.89 28.33
N ALA A 120 -5.72 11.14 27.92
CA ALA A 120 -5.85 11.59 26.54
C ALA A 120 -4.51 12.13 26.07
N SER A 121 -4.05 11.70 24.91
CA SER A 121 -2.82 12.18 24.28
C SER A 121 -3.08 12.54 22.82
N TRP A 122 -2.46 13.64 22.39
CA TRP A 122 -2.57 14.11 21.01
C TRP A 122 -1.22 14.60 20.51
N GLU A 123 -0.79 14.09 19.34
CA GLU A 123 0.44 14.52 18.68
C GLU A 123 0.09 15.57 17.62
N ILE A 124 0.53 16.81 17.83
CA ILE A 124 0.36 17.89 16.87
C ILE A 124 1.48 17.80 15.82
N ASP A 125 1.11 17.76 14.53
CA ASP A 125 2.06 17.62 13.42
C ASP A 125 2.69 18.95 13.01
N LEU A 126 3.61 19.47 13.84
CA LEU A 126 4.31 20.74 13.58
C LEU A 126 5.32 20.63 12.43
N PHE A 127 5.98 19.49 12.29
CA PHE A 127 7.08 19.28 11.33
C PHE A 127 6.72 18.37 10.15
N GLY A 128 5.45 17.99 10.03
CA GLY A 128 4.98 17.19 8.91
C GLY A 128 5.28 15.68 9.02
N LYS A 129 5.66 15.16 10.18
CA LYS A 129 5.91 13.73 10.42
C LYS A 129 4.69 12.88 10.05
N LEU A 130 3.52 13.22 10.59
CA LEU A 130 2.28 12.47 10.35
C LEU A 130 1.80 12.63 8.90
N ARG A 131 1.92 13.83 8.33
CA ARG A 131 1.59 14.08 6.91
C ARG A 131 2.46 13.26 5.97
N ASN A 132 3.75 13.18 6.22
CA ASN A 132 4.68 12.38 5.42
C ASN A 132 4.44 10.88 5.62
N ALA A 133 4.15 10.42 6.84
CA ALA A 133 3.79 9.03 7.12
C ALA A 133 2.50 8.61 6.37
N LYS A 134 1.46 9.45 6.39
CA LYS A 134 0.23 9.22 5.61
C LYS A 134 0.52 9.14 4.11
N LYS A 135 1.34 10.07 3.57
CA LYS A 135 1.72 10.07 2.15
C LYS A 135 2.50 8.80 1.78
N ALA A 136 3.43 8.38 2.64
CA ALA A 136 4.18 7.14 2.44
C ALA A 136 3.25 5.90 2.43
N ALA A 137 2.31 5.81 3.37
CA ALA A 137 1.32 4.73 3.40
C ALA A 137 0.41 4.73 2.15
N GLN A 138 0.04 5.91 1.64
CA GLN A 138 -0.73 6.03 0.41
C GLN A 138 0.05 5.52 -0.81
N MET A 139 1.34 5.84 -0.91
CA MET A 139 2.19 5.34 -1.99
C MET A 139 2.42 3.83 -1.88
N SER A 140 2.55 3.30 -0.66
CA SER A 140 2.64 1.86 -0.42
C SER A 140 1.39 1.11 -0.88
N MET A 141 0.19 1.68 -0.63
CA MET A 141 -1.06 1.09 -1.13
C MET A 141 -1.08 1.02 -2.67
N ILE A 142 -0.70 2.11 -3.36
CA ILE A 142 -0.61 2.13 -4.82
C ILE A 142 0.40 1.09 -5.32
N GLN A 143 1.55 0.97 -4.66
CA GLN A 143 2.56 -0.05 -4.98
C GLN A 143 1.99 -1.48 -4.89
N MET A 144 1.15 -1.78 -3.89
CA MET A 144 0.53 -3.10 -3.78
C MET A 144 -0.51 -3.35 -4.89
N GLN A 145 -1.21 -2.31 -5.34
CA GLN A 145 -2.12 -2.41 -6.49
C GLN A 145 -1.35 -2.74 -7.77
N ASP A 146 -0.25 -2.05 -8.04
CA ASP A 146 0.62 -2.30 -9.19
C ASP A 146 1.26 -3.69 -9.11
N TYR A 147 1.67 -4.13 -7.92
CA TYR A 147 2.20 -5.47 -7.69
C TYR A 147 1.18 -6.56 -8.03
N LYS A 148 -0.10 -6.40 -7.65
CA LYS A 148 -1.17 -7.34 -8.04
C LYS A 148 -1.29 -7.46 -9.56
N VAL A 149 -1.23 -6.32 -10.28
CA VAL A 149 -1.27 -6.32 -11.76
C VAL A 149 -0.05 -7.06 -12.35
N ALA A 150 1.13 -6.87 -11.77
CA ALA A 150 2.35 -7.56 -12.20
C ALA A 150 2.24 -9.08 -11.97
N VAL A 151 1.72 -9.53 -10.83
CA VAL A 151 1.46 -10.95 -10.53
C VAL A 151 0.46 -11.54 -11.53
N GLN A 152 -0.63 -10.83 -11.78
CA GLN A 152 -1.64 -11.24 -12.76
C GLN A 152 -1.04 -11.41 -14.17
N THR A 153 -0.28 -10.44 -14.63
CA THR A 153 0.38 -10.49 -15.94
C THR A 153 1.35 -11.67 -16.03
N LYS A 154 2.16 -11.89 -14.98
CA LYS A 154 3.09 -13.02 -14.92
C LYS A 154 2.37 -14.37 -15.01
N LEU A 155 1.23 -14.51 -14.32
CA LEU A 155 0.42 -15.74 -14.37
C LEU A 155 -0.12 -15.99 -15.78
N ILE A 156 -0.68 -14.96 -16.43
CA ILE A 156 -1.20 -15.07 -17.79
C ILE A 156 -0.09 -15.50 -18.76
N CYS A 157 1.09 -14.87 -18.68
CA CYS A 157 2.22 -15.24 -19.52
C CYS A 157 2.69 -16.67 -19.27
N ASN A 158 2.76 -17.10 -18.02
CA ASN A 158 3.17 -18.46 -17.69
C ASN A 158 2.19 -19.51 -18.22
N VAL A 159 0.87 -19.28 -18.06
CA VAL A 159 -0.17 -20.18 -18.58
C VAL A 159 -0.12 -20.25 -20.10
N ALA A 160 0.01 -19.11 -20.78
CA ALA A 160 0.10 -19.08 -22.24
C ALA A 160 1.35 -19.82 -22.73
N ASN A 161 2.51 -19.60 -22.12
CA ASN A 161 3.75 -20.29 -22.49
C ASN A 161 3.64 -21.82 -22.29
N LEU A 162 3.06 -22.27 -21.17
CA LEU A 162 2.86 -23.69 -20.93
C LEU A 162 1.88 -24.31 -21.94
N TYR A 163 0.79 -23.60 -22.24
CA TYR A 163 -0.19 -24.07 -23.21
C TYR A 163 0.43 -24.27 -24.59
N TYR A 164 1.15 -23.28 -25.13
CA TYR A 164 1.82 -23.39 -26.42
C TYR A 164 3.05 -24.32 -26.44
N THR A 165 3.58 -24.67 -25.29
CA THR A 165 4.66 -25.68 -25.20
C THR A 165 4.09 -27.11 -25.26
N LEU A 166 2.83 -27.31 -24.86
CA LEU A 166 2.16 -28.60 -24.87
C LEU A 166 1.47 -28.91 -26.20
N LEU A 167 1.25 -27.92 -27.07
CA LEU A 167 0.72 -28.07 -28.41
C LEU A 167 1.82 -28.50 -29.40
#